data_a1c017940dd0c25b4707f086bb124534
#
_entry.id   a1c017940dd0c25b4707f086bb124534
#
_cell.length_a   1.000
_cell.length_b   1.000
_cell.length_c   1.000
_cell.angle_alpha   90.00
_cell.angle_beta   90.00
_cell.angle_gamma   90.00
#
_symmetry.space_group_name_H-M   'P 1'
#
loop_
_entity.id
_entity.type
_entity.pdbx_description
1 polymer ?
#
loop_
_entity_poly.entity_id
_entity_poly.type
_entity_poly.pdbx_seq_one_letter_code
_entity_poly.pdbx_strand_id
1 'polypeptide(L)'
;NFDIIIVGNVGQLNKISSSRALVVMVYHGIGLKQSYYTDIDPRVDIRSVESVARFNELKSHGHDNIVLTGYTKLDRLVNLSNPEIKFVNKKPELDPDKKSVLYAPSFYPTSIDKLHPYLLELSQDYNIIIKLHGFGWEQKKYQYQISLCSELSKKSNSIHLLQNEDYDIISYYLCADMLISDISSTLFEYLPMDKPIIQAQCY
;
A
#
# COMPACT_ATOMS: atom_id res chain seq x y z
N ASN A 1 -7.53 30.29 4.25
CA ASN A 1 -6.07 30.41 4.06
C ASN A 1 -5.39 29.39 4.96
N PHE A 2 -4.43 28.66 4.41
CA PHE A 2 -3.57 27.73 5.13
C PHE A 2 -2.14 28.22 5.03
N ASP A 3 -1.33 28.04 6.06
CA ASP A 3 0.09 28.36 6.06
C ASP A 3 0.93 27.23 5.45
N ILE A 4 0.46 25.98 5.60
CA ILE A 4 1.10 24.78 5.08
C ILE A 4 0.03 23.90 4.39
N ILE A 5 0.40 23.35 3.23
CA ILE A 5 -0.40 22.38 2.50
C ILE A 5 0.44 21.13 2.29
N ILE A 6 -0.07 19.97 2.75
CA ILE A 6 0.59 18.68 2.56
C ILE A 6 -0.13 17.92 1.45
N VAL A 7 0.63 17.41 0.48
CA VAL A 7 0.10 16.64 -0.65
C VAL A 7 0.81 15.30 -0.78
N GLY A 8 0.08 14.26 -1.19
CA GLY A 8 0.59 12.91 -1.39
C GLY A 8 1.06 12.63 -2.83
N ASN A 9 0.63 13.46 -3.78
CA ASN A 9 1.01 13.38 -5.20
C ASN A 9 0.79 14.71 -5.92
N VAL A 10 1.45 14.88 -7.08
CA VAL A 10 1.38 16.12 -7.89
C VAL A 10 -0.04 16.42 -8.38
N GLY A 11 -0.84 15.39 -8.68
CA GLY A 11 -2.22 15.58 -9.14
C GLY A 11 -3.11 16.33 -8.16
N GLN A 12 -2.81 16.30 -6.87
CA GLN A 12 -3.54 17.05 -5.85
C GLN A 12 -3.31 18.56 -5.95
N LEU A 13 -2.18 19.00 -6.51
CA LEU A 13 -1.84 20.40 -6.68
C LEU A 13 -2.79 21.12 -7.65
N ASN A 14 -3.41 20.41 -8.57
CA ASN A 14 -4.39 20.98 -9.49
C ASN A 14 -5.66 21.51 -8.81
N LYS A 15 -5.89 21.07 -7.56
CA LYS A 15 -7.00 21.54 -6.71
C LYS A 15 -6.64 22.76 -5.88
N ILE A 16 -5.38 23.17 -5.89
CA ILE A 16 -4.86 24.30 -5.12
C ILE A 16 -4.75 25.50 -6.05
N SER A 17 -5.70 26.40 -5.99
CA SER A 17 -5.57 27.73 -6.59
C SER A 17 -4.54 28.56 -5.83
N SER A 18 -3.84 29.45 -6.51
CA SER A 18 -2.70 30.24 -6.02
C SER A 18 -2.74 30.52 -4.50
N SER A 19 -1.97 29.77 -3.76
CA SER A 19 -1.82 29.90 -2.31
C SER A 19 -0.42 30.43 -1.99
N ARG A 20 -0.31 31.26 -0.94
CA ARG A 20 0.99 31.63 -0.35
C ARG A 20 1.47 30.58 0.65
N ALA A 21 0.76 29.47 0.79
CA ALA A 21 1.10 28.41 1.72
C ALA A 21 2.35 27.66 1.26
N LEU A 22 3.16 27.21 2.23
CA LEU A 22 4.25 26.28 2.00
C LEU A 22 3.66 24.93 1.56
N VAL A 23 4.09 24.42 0.41
CA VAL A 23 3.64 23.13 -0.14
C VAL A 23 4.67 22.04 0.16
N VAL A 24 4.26 21.06 0.96
CA VAL A 24 5.08 19.90 1.34
C VAL A 24 4.56 18.66 0.64
N MET A 25 5.40 18.03 -0.17
CA MET A 25 5.12 16.72 -0.78
C MET A 25 5.56 15.61 0.15
N VAL A 26 4.61 14.80 0.62
CA VAL A 26 4.87 13.54 1.32
C VAL A 26 4.34 12.41 0.46
N TYR A 27 5.22 11.66 -0.19
CA TYR A 27 4.79 10.64 -1.15
C TYR A 27 3.90 9.57 -0.49
N HIS A 28 2.77 9.26 -1.14
CA HIS A 28 1.79 8.29 -0.66
C HIS A 28 2.21 6.82 -0.83
N GLY A 29 3.29 6.57 -1.55
CA GLY A 29 3.85 5.23 -1.79
C GLY A 29 5.35 5.28 -2.01
N ILE A 30 6.00 4.14 -1.86
CA ILE A 30 7.43 3.92 -2.10
C ILE A 30 7.63 2.87 -3.19
N GLY A 31 8.83 2.80 -3.74
CA GLY A 31 9.22 1.81 -4.75
C GLY A 31 9.51 2.41 -6.11
N LEU A 32 9.48 1.55 -7.15
CA LEU A 32 10.08 1.80 -8.45
C LEU A 32 9.17 2.54 -9.47
N LYS A 33 8.14 3.25 -9.01
CA LYS A 33 7.28 4.01 -9.94
C LYS A 33 8.05 5.21 -10.49
N GLN A 34 8.24 5.24 -11.81
CA GLN A 34 8.93 6.33 -12.52
C GLN A 34 8.33 7.71 -12.20
N SER A 35 7.01 7.81 -12.05
CA SER A 35 6.35 9.06 -11.71
C SER A 35 6.82 9.70 -10.39
N TYR A 36 7.35 8.91 -9.45
CA TYR A 36 7.90 9.47 -8.22
C TYR A 36 9.18 10.28 -8.43
N TYR A 37 9.85 10.11 -9.57
CA TYR A 37 11.08 10.79 -9.94
C TYR A 37 10.86 11.86 -11.00
N THR A 38 9.88 11.67 -11.88
CA THR A 38 9.63 12.54 -13.04
C THR A 38 8.48 13.53 -12.86
N ASP A 39 7.53 13.23 -11.97
CA ASP A 39 6.40 14.12 -11.70
C ASP A 39 6.83 15.26 -10.78
N ILE A 40 7.38 16.30 -11.40
CA ILE A 40 7.94 17.45 -10.70
C ILE A 40 7.05 18.67 -10.95
N ASP A 41 6.66 19.31 -9.87
CA ASP A 41 5.89 20.55 -9.94
C ASP A 41 6.64 21.64 -9.16
N PRO A 42 6.88 22.81 -9.78
CA PRO A 42 7.60 23.91 -9.15
C PRO A 42 6.88 24.52 -7.94
N ARG A 43 5.58 24.22 -7.76
CA ARG A 43 4.81 24.65 -6.58
C ARG A 43 5.17 23.89 -5.31
N VAL A 44 5.93 22.79 -5.42
CA VAL A 44 6.36 22.01 -4.25
C VAL A 44 7.61 22.65 -3.65
N ASP A 45 7.49 23.20 -2.45
CA ASP A 45 8.59 23.83 -1.73
C ASP A 45 9.51 22.82 -1.04
N ILE A 46 8.95 21.74 -0.50
CA ILE A 46 9.68 20.68 0.21
C ILE A 46 9.21 19.31 -0.27
N ARG A 47 10.16 18.41 -0.53
CA ARG A 47 9.93 16.97 -0.84
C ARG A 47 10.45 16.11 0.29
N SER A 48 9.56 15.48 1.01
CA SER A 48 9.86 14.48 2.03
C SER A 48 10.11 13.12 1.36
N VAL A 49 11.29 12.54 1.53
CA VAL A 49 11.67 11.26 0.92
C VAL A 49 12.03 10.22 1.97
N GLU A 50 11.79 8.96 1.61
CA GLU A 50 11.89 7.83 2.53
C GLU A 50 13.30 7.25 2.64
N SER A 51 14.18 7.47 1.66
CA SER A 51 15.46 6.77 1.59
C SER A 51 16.59 7.65 1.06
N VAL A 52 17.82 7.33 1.47
CA VAL A 52 19.04 7.93 0.93
C VAL A 52 19.16 7.70 -0.58
N ALA A 53 18.73 6.52 -1.06
CA ALA A 53 18.75 6.22 -2.49
C ALA A 53 17.88 7.20 -3.28
N ARG A 54 16.63 7.42 -2.85
CA ARG A 54 15.73 8.39 -3.49
C ARG A 54 16.25 9.82 -3.35
N PHE A 55 16.77 10.19 -2.19
CA PHE A 55 17.38 11.50 -1.99
C PHE A 55 18.48 11.76 -3.02
N ASN A 56 19.42 10.82 -3.17
CA ASN A 56 20.54 10.95 -4.11
C ASN A 56 20.07 10.98 -5.56
N GLU A 57 19.09 10.17 -5.93
CA GLU A 57 18.54 10.12 -7.28
C GLU A 57 17.85 11.43 -7.65
N LEU A 58 16.96 11.96 -6.81
CA LEU A 58 16.34 13.26 -7.03
C LEU A 58 17.37 14.39 -7.08
N LYS A 59 18.40 14.33 -6.23
CA LYS A 59 19.50 15.29 -6.26
C LYS A 59 20.26 15.25 -7.58
N SER A 60 20.51 14.07 -8.13
CA SER A 60 21.16 13.90 -9.46
C SER A 60 20.30 14.46 -10.61
N HIS A 61 19.00 14.54 -10.44
CA HIS A 61 18.06 15.19 -11.36
C HIS A 61 17.92 16.70 -11.15
N GLY A 62 18.72 17.29 -10.28
CA GLY A 62 18.76 18.74 -10.05
C GLY A 62 17.73 19.27 -9.04
N HIS A 63 17.19 18.40 -8.17
CA HIS A 63 16.27 18.83 -7.12
C HIS A 63 17.03 19.14 -5.84
N ASP A 64 16.85 20.33 -5.29
CA ASP A 64 17.50 20.79 -4.06
C ASP A 64 16.57 20.86 -2.85
N ASN A 65 15.25 20.84 -3.09
CA ASN A 65 14.21 20.97 -2.08
C ASN A 65 13.81 19.63 -1.44
N ILE A 66 14.80 18.74 -1.17
CA ILE A 66 14.60 17.39 -0.70
C ILE A 66 15.00 17.30 0.78
N VAL A 67 14.16 16.63 1.57
CA VAL A 67 14.42 16.33 2.99
C VAL A 67 14.26 14.82 3.22
N LEU A 68 15.30 14.19 3.78
CA LEU A 68 15.24 12.79 4.18
C LEU A 68 14.50 12.69 5.51
N THR A 69 13.29 12.14 5.47
CA THR A 69 12.40 12.02 6.64
C THR A 69 12.14 10.58 7.06
N GLY A 70 12.45 9.61 6.19
CA GLY A 70 11.92 8.26 6.29
C GLY A 70 10.50 8.17 5.71
N TYR A 71 9.89 7.00 5.82
CA TYR A 71 8.52 6.77 5.32
C TYR A 71 7.53 6.76 6.48
N THR A 72 6.96 7.91 6.76
CA THR A 72 6.11 8.18 7.95
C THR A 72 4.88 7.28 8.07
N LYS A 73 4.40 6.71 6.97
CA LYS A 73 3.32 5.70 7.00
C LYS A 73 3.67 4.50 7.88
N LEU A 74 4.97 4.16 7.97
CA LEU A 74 5.47 3.01 8.73
C LEU A 74 5.87 3.34 10.18
N ASP A 75 5.73 4.59 10.64
CA ASP A 75 6.10 4.99 12.00
C ASP A 75 5.39 4.15 13.08
N ARG A 76 4.18 3.68 12.78
CA ARG A 76 3.44 2.77 13.67
C ARG A 76 4.10 1.41 13.85
N LEU A 77 5.03 1.01 12.96
CA LEU A 77 5.78 -0.24 13.05
C LEU A 77 7.05 -0.09 13.89
N VAL A 78 7.51 1.14 14.15
CA VAL A 78 8.78 1.39 14.87
C VAL A 78 8.70 0.93 16.33
N ASN A 79 7.54 0.89 16.94
CA ASN A 79 7.32 0.50 18.32
C ASN A 79 6.77 -0.93 18.45
N LEU A 80 7.49 -1.90 17.86
CA LEU A 80 7.06 -3.31 17.80
C LEU A 80 7.06 -4.02 19.16
N SER A 81 7.67 -3.47 20.21
CA SER A 81 7.73 -4.09 21.54
C SER A 81 6.35 -4.23 22.22
N ASN A 82 5.36 -3.42 21.84
CA ASN A 82 3.95 -3.58 22.21
C ASN A 82 3.05 -2.93 21.16
N PRO A 83 2.92 -3.50 19.96
CA PRO A 83 2.11 -2.93 18.91
C PRO A 83 0.63 -3.05 19.30
N GLU A 84 0.01 -1.94 19.63
CA GLU A 84 -1.44 -1.86 19.73
C GLU A 84 -2.03 -2.00 18.31
N ILE A 85 -2.44 -3.21 17.95
CA ILE A 85 -3.03 -3.47 16.63
C ILE A 85 -4.43 -2.85 16.61
N LYS A 86 -4.56 -1.73 15.90
CA LYS A 86 -5.84 -1.06 15.68
C LYS A 86 -6.35 -1.38 14.29
N PHE A 87 -7.50 -2.03 14.23
CA PHE A 87 -8.24 -2.25 12.98
C PHE A 87 -9.26 -1.13 12.78
N VAL A 88 -9.47 -0.72 11.53
CA VAL A 88 -10.54 0.25 11.19
C VAL A 88 -11.90 -0.41 11.39
N ASN A 89 -12.02 -1.66 10.94
CA ASN A 89 -13.19 -2.52 11.11
C ASN A 89 -12.88 -3.72 12.01
N LYS A 90 -13.82 -4.64 12.13
CA LYS A 90 -13.63 -5.87 12.89
C LYS A 90 -12.42 -6.64 12.34
N LYS A 91 -11.52 -7.05 13.24
CA LYS A 91 -10.43 -7.98 12.91
C LYS A 91 -11.01 -9.24 12.25
N PRO A 92 -10.42 -9.75 11.15
CA PRO A 92 -10.82 -11.03 10.58
C PRO A 92 -10.76 -12.15 11.61
N GLU A 93 -11.74 -13.03 11.61
CA GLU A 93 -11.76 -14.22 12.46
C GLU A 93 -10.86 -15.30 11.82
N LEU A 94 -9.57 -15.24 12.14
CA LEU A 94 -8.57 -16.13 11.61
C LEU A 94 -8.56 -17.44 12.39
N ASP A 95 -8.38 -18.56 11.69
CA ASP A 95 -8.13 -19.86 12.28
C ASP A 95 -6.76 -19.81 13.01
N PRO A 96 -6.69 -20.02 14.33
CA PRO A 96 -5.46 -19.90 15.10
C PRO A 96 -4.43 -20.98 14.76
N ASP A 97 -4.85 -22.10 14.18
CA ASP A 97 -3.98 -23.20 13.81
C ASP A 97 -3.32 -23.00 12.43
N LYS A 98 -3.74 -21.97 11.68
CA LYS A 98 -3.22 -21.64 10.35
C LYS A 98 -2.39 -20.36 10.37
N LYS A 99 -1.26 -20.38 9.65
CA LYS A 99 -0.54 -19.14 9.33
C LYS A 99 -1.36 -18.24 8.41
N SER A 100 -1.10 -16.93 8.46
CA SER A 100 -1.87 -15.95 7.74
C SER A 100 -1.05 -15.36 6.58
N VAL A 101 -1.63 -15.37 5.40
CA VAL A 101 -1.09 -14.78 4.17
C VAL A 101 -1.89 -13.52 3.83
N LEU A 102 -1.22 -12.38 3.74
CA LEU A 102 -1.79 -11.15 3.20
C LEU A 102 -1.58 -11.12 1.68
N TYR A 103 -2.66 -11.16 0.91
CA TYR A 103 -2.63 -10.95 -0.53
C TYR A 103 -3.06 -9.51 -0.83
N ALA A 104 -2.11 -8.69 -1.27
CA ALA A 104 -2.31 -7.25 -1.53
C ALA A 104 -1.88 -6.86 -2.96
N PRO A 105 -2.66 -7.23 -3.99
CA PRO A 105 -2.33 -6.92 -5.38
C PRO A 105 -2.53 -5.44 -5.69
N SER A 106 -1.84 -4.95 -6.74
CA SER A 106 -2.18 -3.67 -7.35
C SER A 106 -3.47 -3.77 -8.16
N PHE A 107 -4.01 -2.61 -8.56
CA PHE A 107 -5.24 -2.59 -9.38
C PHE A 107 -4.95 -2.84 -10.87
N TYR A 108 -3.77 -2.40 -11.36
CA TYR A 108 -3.30 -2.59 -12.73
C TYR A 108 -1.82 -2.20 -12.87
N PRO A 109 -0.98 -3.01 -13.55
CA PRO A 109 -1.28 -4.41 -13.83
C PRO A 109 -1.48 -5.19 -12.54
N THR A 110 -2.17 -6.33 -12.57
CA THR A 110 -2.54 -7.09 -11.38
C THR A 110 -2.25 -8.57 -11.56
N SER A 111 -1.88 -9.21 -10.47
CA SER A 111 -1.71 -10.68 -10.42
C SER A 111 -3.02 -11.44 -10.18
N ILE A 112 -4.12 -10.74 -9.88
CA ILE A 112 -5.37 -11.38 -9.43
C ILE A 112 -5.93 -12.33 -10.49
N ASP A 113 -5.82 -11.97 -11.77
CA ASP A 113 -6.35 -12.77 -12.87
C ASP A 113 -5.70 -14.15 -12.96
N LYS A 114 -4.43 -14.23 -12.54
CA LYS A 114 -3.67 -15.49 -12.52
C LYS A 114 -3.74 -16.20 -11.18
N LEU A 115 -3.74 -15.48 -10.07
CA LEU A 115 -3.59 -16.07 -8.74
C LEU A 115 -4.90 -16.43 -8.07
N HIS A 116 -6.04 -15.82 -8.44
CA HIS A 116 -7.29 -16.05 -7.71
C HIS A 116 -7.70 -17.54 -7.62
N PRO A 117 -7.48 -18.43 -8.62
CA PRO A 117 -7.83 -19.84 -8.46
C PRO A 117 -6.98 -20.54 -7.38
N TYR A 118 -5.69 -20.18 -7.29
CA TYR A 118 -4.75 -20.78 -6.33
C TYR A 118 -4.98 -20.29 -4.90
N LEU A 119 -5.60 -19.12 -4.70
CA LEU A 119 -5.95 -18.65 -3.35
C LEU A 119 -6.94 -19.59 -2.66
N LEU A 120 -7.82 -20.23 -3.40
CA LEU A 120 -8.74 -21.23 -2.85
C LEU A 120 -7.99 -22.49 -2.39
N GLU A 121 -7.02 -22.95 -3.16
CA GLU A 121 -6.16 -24.08 -2.80
C GLU A 121 -5.34 -23.74 -1.55
N LEU A 122 -4.67 -22.61 -1.54
CA LEU A 122 -3.89 -22.12 -0.38
C LEU A 122 -4.73 -21.98 0.89
N SER A 123 -6.01 -21.68 0.79
CA SER A 123 -6.90 -21.54 1.94
C SER A 123 -7.16 -22.83 2.72
N GLN A 124 -6.76 -23.97 2.17
CA GLN A 124 -6.81 -25.25 2.88
C GLN A 124 -5.81 -25.24 4.06
N ASP A 125 -4.62 -24.65 3.88
CA ASP A 125 -3.52 -24.66 4.83
C ASP A 125 -3.28 -23.29 5.50
N TYR A 126 -3.79 -22.19 4.93
CA TYR A 126 -3.54 -20.81 5.37
C TYR A 126 -4.84 -20.01 5.53
N ASN A 127 -4.81 -19.03 6.44
CA ASN A 127 -5.74 -17.91 6.38
C ASN A 127 -5.30 -16.97 5.26
N ILE A 128 -6.20 -16.60 4.37
CA ILE A 128 -5.94 -15.68 3.27
C ILE A 128 -6.66 -14.36 3.52
N ILE A 129 -5.92 -13.29 3.76
CA ILE A 129 -6.45 -11.94 3.94
C ILE A 129 -6.25 -11.20 2.60
N ILE A 130 -7.32 -10.85 1.93
CA ILE A 130 -7.28 -10.16 0.63
C ILE A 130 -7.53 -8.67 0.84
N LYS A 131 -6.54 -7.84 0.49
CA LYS A 131 -6.63 -6.37 0.54
C LYS A 131 -6.50 -5.81 -0.88
N LEU A 132 -7.64 -5.54 -1.51
CA LEU A 132 -7.65 -4.90 -2.83
C LEU A 132 -7.23 -3.43 -2.74
N HIS A 133 -6.66 -2.90 -3.82
CA HIS A 133 -6.38 -1.48 -3.96
C HIS A 133 -7.68 -0.67 -4.01
N GLY A 134 -7.71 0.55 -3.46
CA GLY A 134 -8.91 1.41 -3.43
C GLY A 134 -9.56 1.60 -4.82
N PHE A 135 -8.75 1.72 -5.89
CA PHE A 135 -9.27 1.82 -7.25
C PHE A 135 -10.04 0.58 -7.73
N GLY A 136 -9.80 -0.59 -7.14
CA GLY A 136 -10.63 -1.78 -7.37
C GLY A 136 -12.08 -1.56 -6.93
N TRP A 137 -12.30 -0.75 -5.90
CA TRP A 137 -13.63 -0.41 -5.39
C TRP A 137 -14.25 0.79 -6.12
N GLU A 138 -13.47 1.80 -6.44
CA GLU A 138 -13.93 3.09 -6.96
C GLU A 138 -14.14 3.10 -8.49
N GLN A 139 -13.27 2.41 -9.23
CA GLN A 139 -13.28 2.46 -10.70
C GLN A 139 -13.98 1.26 -11.31
N LYS A 140 -15.08 1.50 -12.01
CA LYS A 140 -15.95 0.46 -12.63
C LYS A 140 -15.18 -0.62 -13.39
N LYS A 141 -14.12 -0.24 -14.12
CA LYS A 141 -13.31 -1.19 -14.92
C LYS A 141 -12.54 -2.22 -14.08
N TYR A 142 -12.33 -1.98 -12.78
CA TYR A 142 -11.59 -2.86 -11.87
C TYR A 142 -12.50 -3.58 -10.87
N GLN A 143 -13.80 -3.28 -10.83
CA GLN A 143 -14.75 -3.88 -9.88
C GLN A 143 -14.91 -5.39 -10.04
N TYR A 144 -14.52 -5.96 -11.19
CA TYR A 144 -14.50 -7.41 -11.38
C TYR A 144 -13.59 -8.12 -10.35
N GLN A 145 -12.53 -7.45 -9.87
CA GLN A 145 -11.64 -7.99 -8.84
C GLN A 145 -12.39 -8.25 -7.52
N ILE A 146 -13.33 -7.37 -7.16
CA ILE A 146 -14.20 -7.56 -5.98
C ILE A 146 -15.06 -8.80 -6.17
N SER A 147 -15.66 -8.98 -7.35
CA SER A 147 -16.52 -10.13 -7.65
C SER A 147 -15.75 -11.44 -7.51
N LEU A 148 -14.55 -11.53 -8.11
CA LEU A 148 -13.67 -12.70 -8.00
C LEU A 148 -13.33 -13.02 -6.53
N CYS A 149 -12.88 -12.01 -5.76
CA CYS A 149 -12.51 -12.22 -4.36
C CYS A 149 -13.70 -12.53 -3.45
N SER A 150 -14.87 -11.93 -3.71
CA SER A 150 -16.11 -12.22 -2.99
C SER A 150 -16.59 -13.66 -3.23
N GLU A 151 -16.42 -14.19 -4.44
CA GLU A 151 -16.73 -15.59 -4.72
C GLU A 151 -15.80 -16.54 -3.95
N LEU A 152 -14.51 -16.21 -3.85
CA LEU A 152 -13.55 -17.00 -3.08
C LEU A 152 -13.89 -17.00 -1.58
N SER A 153 -14.22 -15.84 -1.00
CA SER A 153 -14.57 -15.73 0.42
C SER A 153 -15.87 -16.46 0.79
N LYS A 154 -16.77 -16.67 -0.20
CA LYS A 154 -17.97 -17.52 0.00
C LYS A 154 -17.67 -19.02 -0.05
N LYS A 155 -16.58 -19.42 -0.71
CA LYS A 155 -16.19 -20.83 -0.87
C LYS A 155 -15.31 -21.35 0.27
N SER A 156 -14.64 -20.46 1.01
CA SER A 156 -13.77 -20.84 2.11
C SER A 156 -13.83 -19.84 3.27
N ASN A 157 -14.08 -20.32 4.47
CA ASN A 157 -14.06 -19.52 5.70
C ASN A 157 -12.67 -19.01 6.05
N SER A 158 -11.62 -19.59 5.47
CA SER A 158 -10.23 -19.12 5.64
C SER A 158 -9.86 -17.99 4.66
N ILE A 159 -10.79 -17.50 3.82
CA ILE A 159 -10.56 -16.37 2.90
C ILE A 159 -11.36 -15.15 3.37
N HIS A 160 -10.66 -14.08 3.68
CA HIS A 160 -11.22 -12.84 4.22
C HIS A 160 -10.97 -11.68 3.23
N LEU A 161 -12.01 -11.27 2.49
CA LEU A 161 -11.94 -10.07 1.67
C LEU A 161 -12.21 -8.84 2.54
N LEU A 162 -11.19 -7.98 2.68
CA LEU A 162 -11.31 -6.71 3.39
C LEU A 162 -12.14 -5.72 2.58
N GLN A 163 -12.99 -4.96 3.26
CA GLN A 163 -13.83 -3.95 2.64
C GLN A 163 -13.04 -2.68 2.30
N ASN A 164 -13.62 -1.78 1.50
CA ASN A 164 -12.95 -0.54 1.10
C ASN A 164 -12.59 0.36 2.29
N GLU A 165 -13.43 0.34 3.32
CA GLU A 165 -13.24 1.11 4.56
C GLU A 165 -12.01 0.67 5.35
N ASP A 166 -11.51 -0.55 5.11
CA ASP A 166 -10.27 -1.06 5.71
C ASP A 166 -9.04 -0.52 4.96
N TYR A 167 -8.89 0.80 4.90
CA TYR A 167 -7.78 1.45 4.18
C TYR A 167 -6.43 1.33 4.90
N ASP A 168 -6.41 1.02 6.21
CA ASP A 168 -5.19 0.87 6.98
C ASP A 168 -4.56 -0.53 6.83
N ILE A 169 -3.66 -0.68 5.86
CA ILE A 169 -2.97 -1.95 5.63
C ILE A 169 -1.97 -2.32 6.74
N ILE A 170 -1.48 -1.36 7.53
CA ILE A 170 -0.45 -1.58 8.55
C ILE A 170 -0.89 -2.60 9.59
N SER A 171 -2.15 -2.54 10.03
CA SER A 171 -2.70 -3.51 10.98
C SER A 171 -2.65 -4.94 10.45
N TYR A 172 -2.79 -5.10 9.14
CA TYR A 172 -2.75 -6.41 8.47
C TYR A 172 -1.31 -6.89 8.24
N TYR A 173 -0.32 -6.01 8.08
CA TYR A 173 1.10 -6.39 8.08
C TYR A 173 1.50 -7.05 9.41
N LEU A 174 0.99 -6.55 10.53
CA LEU A 174 1.27 -7.12 11.85
C LEU A 174 0.65 -8.50 12.04
N CYS A 175 -0.53 -8.75 11.46
CA CYS A 175 -1.25 -10.03 11.55
C CYS A 175 -0.71 -11.10 10.61
N ALA A 176 -0.16 -10.71 9.46
CA ALA A 176 0.26 -11.65 8.43
C ALA A 176 1.62 -12.25 8.74
N ASP A 177 1.78 -13.55 8.45
CA ASP A 177 3.06 -14.27 8.49
C ASP A 177 3.82 -14.18 7.16
N MET A 178 3.12 -13.84 6.07
CA MET A 178 3.67 -13.72 4.72
C MET A 178 2.87 -12.71 3.91
N LEU A 179 3.55 -12.02 3.00
CA LEU A 179 2.93 -11.16 1.98
C LEU A 179 3.03 -11.81 0.60
N ILE A 180 1.92 -11.82 -0.14
CA ILE A 180 1.89 -12.01 -1.59
C ILE A 180 1.41 -10.68 -2.20
N SER A 181 2.21 -10.11 -3.09
CA SER A 181 1.88 -8.88 -3.79
C SER A 181 2.50 -8.88 -5.19
N ASP A 182 2.25 -7.85 -5.97
CA ASP A 182 2.76 -7.71 -7.33
C ASP A 182 3.55 -6.39 -7.51
N ILE A 183 3.17 -5.52 -8.46
CA ILE A 183 3.83 -4.22 -8.67
C ILE A 183 3.21 -3.18 -7.72
N SER A 184 3.50 -3.30 -6.44
CA SER A 184 2.91 -2.46 -5.39
C SER A 184 3.97 -1.98 -4.40
N SER A 185 3.75 -0.81 -3.81
CA SER A 185 4.56 -0.29 -2.69
C SER A 185 4.51 -1.21 -1.46
N THR A 186 3.48 -2.04 -1.34
CA THR A 186 3.32 -3.00 -0.23
C THR A 186 4.51 -3.95 -0.10
N LEU A 187 5.19 -4.30 -1.21
CA LEU A 187 6.41 -5.11 -1.19
C LEU A 187 7.50 -4.47 -0.33
N PHE A 188 7.68 -3.16 -0.48
CA PHE A 188 8.69 -2.39 0.26
C PHE A 188 8.21 -2.03 1.66
N GLU A 189 6.92 -1.77 1.81
CA GLU A 189 6.30 -1.42 3.09
C GLU A 189 6.31 -2.60 4.08
N TYR A 190 6.31 -3.84 3.58
CA TYR A 190 6.32 -5.06 4.40
C TYR A 190 7.73 -5.49 4.82
N LEU A 191 8.80 -5.01 4.18
CA LEU A 191 10.19 -5.40 4.49
C LEU A 191 10.55 -5.25 5.98
N PRO A 192 10.13 -4.19 6.71
CA PRO A 192 10.43 -4.09 8.15
C PRO A 192 9.83 -5.19 9.02
N MET A 193 8.90 -5.98 8.50
CA MET A 193 8.34 -7.13 9.24
C MET A 193 9.31 -8.31 9.34
N ASP A 194 10.37 -8.33 8.50
CA ASP A 194 11.33 -9.44 8.41
C ASP A 194 10.64 -10.81 8.21
N LYS A 195 9.59 -10.81 7.38
CA LYS A 195 8.77 -11.98 7.06
C LYS A 195 8.81 -12.26 5.56
N PRO A 196 8.49 -13.50 5.11
CA PRO A 196 8.50 -13.86 3.70
C PRO A 196 7.63 -12.95 2.82
N ILE A 197 8.16 -12.61 1.64
CA ILE A 197 7.45 -11.86 0.59
C ILE A 197 7.53 -12.65 -0.71
N ILE A 198 6.37 -12.87 -1.33
CA ILE A 198 6.27 -13.45 -2.67
C ILE A 198 5.82 -12.35 -3.63
N GLN A 199 6.66 -12.05 -4.59
CA GLN A 199 6.29 -11.15 -5.68
C GLN A 199 5.68 -11.94 -6.84
N ALA A 200 4.43 -11.71 -7.11
CA ALA A 200 3.70 -12.32 -8.22
C ALA A 200 3.92 -11.55 -9.51
N GLN A 201 4.13 -12.28 -10.62
CA GLN A 201 4.27 -11.67 -11.94
C GLN A 201 2.90 -11.37 -12.55
N CYS A 202 2.74 -10.13 -13.03
CA CYS A 202 1.51 -9.65 -13.66
C CYS A 202 1.47 -9.87 -15.19
N TYR A 203 2.60 -10.25 -15.82
CA TYR A 203 2.74 -10.39 -17.29
C TYR A 203 2.84 -11.84 -17.72
#